data_630c7b2a448cc2e1b77550046404a5e7
#
_entry.id   630c7b2a448cc2e1b77550046404a5e7
#
_cell.length_a   1.000
_cell.length_b   1.000
_cell.length_c   1.000
_cell.angle_alpha   90.00
_cell.angle_beta   90.00
_cell.angle_gamma   90.00
#
_symmetry.space_group_name_H-M   'P 1'
#
loop_
_entity.id
_entity.type
_entity.pdbx_description
1 polymer ?
#
loop_
_entity_poly.entity_id
_entity_poly.type
_entity_poly.pdbx_seq_one_letter_code
_entity_poly.pdbx_strand_id
1 'polypeptide(L)'
;LYITTPYYAVEESMQKSLCIAADAGVDVRLLVPAIPDKKFAYVVAKTYWGELLAHGVKIYRYTPGFLHAKSVMVDREVALVGSTNMDYRTFQLHYECGVLFYHMPVVEELLEDLDDIMAQSSLYTLEEWNRRSWLERTFASVLRLGAIWL
;
A
#
# COMPACT_ATOMS: atom_id res chain seq x y z
N LEU A 1 -3.33 2.48 -11.45
CA LEU A 1 -3.26 3.14 -10.15
C LEU A 1 -2.09 2.57 -9.36
N TYR A 2 -1.09 3.39 -9.03
CA TYR A 2 0.09 2.99 -8.26
C TYR A 2 0.10 3.74 -6.93
N ILE A 3 0.33 3.04 -5.84
CA ILE A 3 0.32 3.59 -4.49
C ILE A 3 1.59 3.15 -3.77
N THR A 4 2.37 4.10 -3.28
CA THR A 4 3.52 3.82 -2.38
C THR A 4 3.17 4.24 -0.97
N THR A 5 3.40 3.38 0.00
CA THR A 5 3.17 3.72 1.41
C THR A 5 3.97 2.80 2.34
N PRO A 6 4.60 3.33 3.39
CA PRO A 6 5.25 2.50 4.41
C PRO A 6 4.25 1.79 5.33
N TYR A 7 3.07 2.37 5.52
CA TYR A 7 2.03 1.84 6.41
C TYR A 7 0.71 1.73 5.65
N TYR A 8 0.04 0.60 5.84
CA TYR A 8 -1.25 0.33 5.21
C TYR A 8 -2.23 -0.22 6.24
N ALA A 9 -3.16 0.58 6.65
CA ALA A 9 -4.23 0.23 7.58
C ALA A 9 -5.42 1.19 7.36
N VAL A 10 -6.07 1.05 6.22
CA VAL A 10 -7.13 1.96 5.75
C VAL A 10 -8.52 1.61 6.30
N GLU A 11 -9.44 2.55 6.20
CA GLU A 11 -10.86 2.29 6.44
C GLU A 11 -11.43 1.29 5.42
N GLU A 12 -12.48 0.60 5.82
CA GLU A 12 -13.15 -0.40 4.98
C GLU A 12 -13.64 0.18 3.65
N SER A 13 -14.10 1.41 3.64
CA SER A 13 -14.55 2.14 2.45
C SER A 13 -13.43 2.29 1.41
N MET A 14 -12.23 2.69 1.85
CA MET A 14 -11.05 2.81 1.00
C MET A 14 -10.58 1.43 0.51
N GLN A 15 -10.53 0.45 1.41
CA GLN A 15 -10.18 -0.93 1.07
C GLN A 15 -11.09 -1.47 -0.05
N LYS A 16 -12.40 -1.32 0.11
CA LYS A 16 -13.38 -1.75 -0.89
C LYS A 16 -13.26 -0.99 -2.21
N SER A 17 -12.97 0.30 -2.15
CA SER A 17 -12.78 1.10 -3.36
C SER A 17 -11.61 0.59 -4.21
N LEU A 18 -10.50 0.18 -3.59
CA LEU A 18 -9.36 -0.41 -4.29
C LEU A 18 -9.71 -1.79 -4.87
N CYS A 19 -10.45 -2.61 -4.13
CA CYS A 19 -10.94 -3.90 -4.63
C CYS A 19 -11.88 -3.72 -5.84
N ILE A 20 -12.85 -2.81 -5.75
CA ILE A 20 -13.79 -2.50 -6.85
C ILE A 20 -13.04 -1.99 -8.08
N ALA A 21 -12.04 -1.12 -7.90
CA ALA A 21 -11.24 -0.64 -9.01
C ALA A 21 -10.49 -1.79 -9.71
N ALA A 22 -9.89 -2.70 -8.95
CA ALA A 22 -9.20 -3.86 -9.49
C ALA A 22 -10.18 -4.82 -10.20
N ASP A 23 -11.35 -5.11 -9.62
CA ASP A 23 -12.41 -5.91 -10.25
C ASP A 23 -12.93 -5.29 -11.55
N ALA A 24 -12.94 -3.97 -11.64
CA ALA A 24 -13.30 -3.22 -12.84
C ALA A 24 -12.19 -3.22 -13.92
N GLY A 25 -11.05 -3.86 -13.67
CA GLY A 25 -9.95 -4.00 -14.62
C GLY A 25 -8.85 -2.93 -14.50
N VAL A 26 -8.90 -2.08 -13.49
CA VAL A 26 -7.80 -1.14 -13.21
C VAL A 26 -6.58 -1.91 -12.70
N ASP A 27 -5.40 -1.67 -13.26
CA ASP A 27 -4.13 -2.22 -12.76
C ASP A 27 -3.73 -1.49 -11.47
N VAL A 28 -4.20 -2.01 -10.33
CA VAL A 28 -3.91 -1.45 -8.99
C VAL A 28 -2.65 -2.09 -8.43
N ARG A 29 -1.64 -1.25 -8.15
CA ARG A 29 -0.35 -1.68 -7.59
C ARG A 29 -0.09 -0.98 -6.27
N LEU A 30 0.19 -1.77 -5.24
CA LEU A 30 0.56 -1.29 -3.90
C LEU A 30 2.03 -1.63 -3.64
N LEU A 31 2.84 -0.61 -3.43
CA LEU A 31 4.27 -0.72 -3.16
C LEU A 31 4.53 -0.44 -1.68
N VAL A 32 5.09 -1.42 -0.98
CA VAL A 32 5.31 -1.38 0.47
C VAL A 32 6.73 -1.84 0.81
N PRO A 33 7.28 -1.49 1.98
CA PRO A 33 8.57 -2.04 2.39
C PRO A 33 8.49 -3.54 2.68
N ALA A 34 9.51 -4.32 2.28
CA ALA A 34 9.68 -5.70 2.73
C ALA A 34 10.27 -5.74 4.15
N ILE A 35 11.12 -4.76 4.49
CA ILE A 35 11.78 -4.62 5.78
C ILE A 35 11.08 -3.49 6.55
N PRO A 36 10.23 -3.80 7.54
CA PRO A 36 9.50 -2.77 8.28
C PRO A 36 10.37 -2.13 9.37
N ASP A 37 10.13 -0.85 9.66
CA ASP A 37 10.61 -0.17 10.86
C ASP A 37 9.80 -0.56 12.11
N LYS A 38 8.48 -0.73 11.95
CA LYS A 38 7.53 -1.10 13.00
C LYS A 38 6.89 -2.45 12.71
N LYS A 39 7.39 -3.50 13.35
CA LYS A 39 6.89 -4.88 13.16
C LYS A 39 5.38 -5.01 13.39
N PHE A 40 4.85 -4.30 14.38
CA PHE A 40 3.42 -4.31 14.69
C PHE A 40 2.58 -3.79 13.51
N ALA A 41 2.91 -2.60 13.00
CA ALA A 41 2.22 -1.99 11.86
C ALA A 41 2.25 -2.89 10.62
N TYR A 42 3.37 -3.54 10.37
CA TYR A 42 3.53 -4.47 9.26
C TYR A 42 2.65 -5.74 9.38
N VAL A 43 2.55 -6.30 10.60
CA VAL A 43 1.67 -7.45 10.85
C VAL A 43 0.21 -7.06 10.64
N VAL A 44 -0.20 -5.89 11.10
CA VAL A 44 -1.55 -5.36 10.87
C VAL A 44 -1.79 -5.11 9.39
N ALA A 45 -0.87 -4.45 8.66
CA ALA A 45 -0.98 -4.21 7.22
C ALA A 45 -1.24 -5.50 6.43
N LYS A 46 -0.54 -6.58 6.76
CA LYS A 46 -0.74 -7.90 6.13
C LYS A 46 -2.16 -8.45 6.27
N THR A 47 -2.93 -8.02 7.27
CA THR A 47 -4.32 -8.48 7.43
C THR A 47 -5.25 -7.94 6.34
N TYR A 48 -4.92 -6.80 5.76
CA TYR A 48 -5.64 -6.17 4.66
C TYR A 48 -5.27 -6.74 3.29
N TRP A 49 -4.02 -7.23 3.14
CA TRP A 49 -3.49 -7.65 1.84
C TRP A 49 -4.23 -8.84 1.24
N GLY A 50 -4.77 -9.74 2.07
CA GLY A 50 -5.48 -10.92 1.57
C GLY A 50 -6.68 -10.60 0.71
N GLU A 51 -7.48 -9.62 1.13
CA GLU A 51 -8.62 -9.13 0.38
C GLU A 51 -8.17 -8.44 -0.93
N LEU A 52 -7.18 -7.54 -0.85
CA LEU A 52 -6.63 -6.88 -2.02
C LEU A 52 -6.12 -7.88 -3.06
N LEU A 53 -5.35 -8.88 -2.62
CA LEU A 53 -4.82 -9.93 -3.50
C LEU A 53 -5.91 -10.79 -4.13
N ALA A 54 -6.99 -11.08 -3.38
CA ALA A 54 -8.12 -11.84 -3.87
C ALA A 54 -8.88 -11.11 -5.01
N HIS A 55 -8.85 -9.78 -5.01
CA HIS A 55 -9.44 -8.91 -6.03
C HIS A 55 -8.43 -8.49 -7.13
N GLY A 56 -7.22 -9.08 -7.15
CA GLY A 56 -6.25 -8.85 -8.21
C GLY A 56 -5.32 -7.64 -8.04
N VAL A 57 -5.36 -6.97 -6.89
CA VAL A 57 -4.38 -5.92 -6.57
C VAL A 57 -2.99 -6.55 -6.45
N LYS A 58 -2.00 -5.96 -7.12
CA LYS A 58 -0.61 -6.41 -7.10
C LYS A 58 0.13 -5.74 -5.94
N ILE A 59 0.72 -6.53 -5.05
CA ILE A 59 1.47 -6.02 -3.90
C ILE A 59 2.96 -6.27 -4.11
N TYR A 60 3.73 -5.19 -4.23
CA TYR A 60 5.18 -5.19 -4.40
C TYR A 60 5.85 -4.87 -3.07
N ARG A 61 6.73 -5.77 -2.61
CA ARG A 61 7.52 -5.58 -1.39
C ARG A 61 8.93 -5.17 -1.76
N TYR A 62 9.28 -3.93 -1.53
CA TYR A 62 10.60 -3.37 -1.80
C TYR A 62 11.65 -3.99 -0.88
N THR A 63 12.67 -4.63 -1.45
CA THR A 63 13.64 -5.45 -0.70
C THR A 63 14.93 -4.75 -0.31
N PRO A 64 15.44 -3.73 -1.03
CA PRO A 64 16.75 -3.14 -0.71
C PRO A 64 16.80 -2.36 0.61
N GLY A 65 15.65 -1.93 1.14
CA GLY A 65 15.60 -1.13 2.36
C GLY A 65 14.19 -0.79 2.81
N PHE A 66 14.09 0.25 3.67
CA PHE A 66 12.80 0.74 4.14
C PHE A 66 12.22 1.78 3.17
N LEU A 67 11.27 1.35 2.36
CA LEU A 67 10.53 2.26 1.47
C LEU A 67 9.63 3.18 2.30
N HIS A 68 9.99 4.47 2.36
CA HIS A 68 9.24 5.47 3.13
C HIS A 68 8.54 6.52 2.26
N ALA A 69 8.55 6.35 0.95
CA ALA A 69 7.81 7.19 0.01
C ALA A 69 6.29 7.07 0.22
N LYS A 70 5.59 8.16 -0.01
CA LYS A 70 4.12 8.22 -0.04
C LYS A 70 3.72 8.96 -1.30
N SER A 71 3.22 8.18 -2.25
CA SER A 71 2.76 8.72 -3.52
C SER A 71 1.57 7.93 -4.04
N VAL A 72 0.75 8.60 -4.80
CA VAL A 72 -0.34 7.99 -5.56
C VAL A 72 -0.20 8.49 -7.00
N MET A 73 -0.21 7.58 -7.95
CA MET A 73 -0.22 7.88 -9.37
C MET A 73 -1.43 7.26 -10.05
N VAL A 74 -2.12 8.05 -10.87
CA VAL A 74 -3.30 7.64 -11.63
C VAL A 74 -3.05 7.92 -13.10
N ASP A 75 -3.19 6.87 -13.92
CA ASP A 75 -3.21 6.89 -15.38
C ASP A 75 -2.00 7.58 -16.06
N ARG A 76 -0.88 7.72 -15.35
CA ARG A 76 0.33 8.46 -15.78
C ARG A 76 0.08 9.94 -16.08
N GLU A 77 -0.99 10.50 -15.55
CA GLU A 77 -1.41 11.89 -15.77
C GLU A 77 -1.44 12.67 -14.48
N VAL A 78 -1.79 12.00 -13.38
CA VAL A 78 -1.94 12.63 -12.07
C VAL A 78 -1.03 11.94 -11.07
N ALA A 79 -0.27 12.72 -10.31
CA ALA A 79 0.54 12.23 -9.21
C ALA A 79 0.34 13.09 -7.96
N LEU A 80 0.16 12.44 -6.82
CA LEU A 80 0.19 13.04 -5.50
C LEU A 80 1.43 12.55 -4.76
N VAL A 81 2.26 13.46 -4.29
CA VAL A 81 3.44 13.14 -3.47
C VAL A 81 3.38 13.96 -2.19
N GLY A 82 3.58 13.31 -1.04
CA GLY A 82 3.47 14.03 0.22
C GLY A 82 3.82 13.23 1.44
N SER A 83 3.26 13.64 2.58
CA SER A 83 3.47 13.00 3.88
C SER A 83 2.40 11.96 4.23
N THR A 84 1.33 11.85 3.44
CA THR A 84 0.12 11.05 3.69
C THR A 84 0.35 9.55 3.54
N ASN A 85 0.34 8.79 4.64
CA ASN A 85 0.32 7.32 4.58
C ASN A 85 -1.08 6.80 4.24
N MET A 86 -1.15 5.55 3.81
CA MET A 86 -2.42 4.82 3.63
C MET A 86 -2.85 4.17 4.95
N ASP A 87 -3.09 5.00 5.96
CA ASP A 87 -3.55 4.53 7.27
C ASP A 87 -4.62 5.44 7.88
N TYR A 88 -5.41 4.87 8.80
CA TYR A 88 -6.52 5.55 9.47
C TYR A 88 -6.06 6.81 10.20
N ARG A 89 -4.93 6.73 10.87
CA ARG A 89 -4.40 7.83 11.67
C ARG A 89 -4.03 9.04 10.82
N THR A 90 -3.41 8.80 9.68
CA THR A 90 -3.08 9.84 8.71
C THR A 90 -4.34 10.52 8.15
N PHE A 91 -5.34 9.74 7.75
CA PHE A 91 -6.56 10.31 7.15
C PHE A 91 -7.46 11.03 8.14
N GLN A 92 -7.46 10.67 9.42
CA GLN A 92 -8.45 11.16 10.39
C GLN A 92 -7.85 12.08 11.47
N LEU A 93 -6.56 11.94 11.80
CA LEU A 93 -6.00 12.54 13.02
C LEU A 93 -4.81 13.46 12.75
N HIS A 94 -4.18 13.39 11.59
CA HIS A 94 -2.98 14.18 11.29
C HIS A 94 -3.28 15.32 10.31
N TYR A 95 -2.47 16.36 10.41
CA TYR A 95 -2.34 17.35 9.34
C TYR A 95 -1.22 16.90 8.42
N GLU A 96 -1.56 16.72 7.15
CA GLU A 96 -0.65 16.24 6.13
C GLU A 96 -0.45 17.29 5.05
N CYS A 97 0.68 17.23 4.36
CA CYS A 97 0.98 18.10 3.24
C CYS A 97 1.35 17.25 2.02
N GLY A 98 0.82 17.63 0.87
CA GLY A 98 1.13 16.98 -0.38
C GLY A 98 1.04 17.93 -1.56
N VAL A 99 1.70 17.57 -2.64
CA VAL A 99 1.66 18.28 -3.91
C VAL A 99 0.99 17.39 -4.95
N LEU A 100 -0.05 17.93 -5.58
CA LEU A 100 -0.72 17.29 -6.69
C LEU A 100 -0.13 17.82 -8.02
N PHE A 101 0.36 16.91 -8.83
CA PHE A 101 0.82 17.19 -10.18
C PHE A 101 -0.20 16.68 -11.19
N TYR A 102 -0.52 17.50 -12.17
CA TYR A 102 -1.46 17.17 -13.23
C TYR A 102 -0.88 17.50 -14.59
N HIS A 103 -0.71 16.47 -15.44
CA HIS A 103 -0.11 16.58 -16.78
C HIS A 103 1.25 17.33 -16.80
N MET A 104 2.08 17.08 -15.79
CA MET A 104 3.41 17.70 -15.68
C MET A 104 4.53 16.70 -15.98
N PRO A 105 5.69 17.14 -16.52
CA PRO A 105 6.81 16.24 -16.80
C PRO A 105 7.28 15.40 -15.59
N VAL A 106 7.19 15.96 -14.38
CA VAL A 106 7.55 15.26 -13.13
C VAL A 106 6.72 13.98 -12.90
N VAL A 107 5.55 13.85 -13.54
CA VAL A 107 4.75 12.62 -13.44
C VAL A 107 5.45 11.46 -14.14
N GLU A 108 6.12 11.71 -15.26
CA GLU A 108 6.94 10.68 -15.94
C GLU A 108 8.19 10.33 -15.12
N GLU A 109 8.86 11.30 -14.50
CA GLU A 109 10.00 11.04 -13.59
C GLU A 109 9.56 10.17 -12.41
N LEU A 110 8.39 10.45 -11.81
CA LEU A 110 7.85 9.61 -10.74
C LEU A 110 7.50 8.20 -11.24
N LEU A 111 7.03 8.07 -12.47
CA LEU A 111 6.74 6.76 -13.05
C LEU A 111 8.02 5.92 -13.20
N GLU A 112 9.11 6.52 -13.67
CA GLU A 112 10.43 5.87 -13.75
C GLU A 112 10.88 5.40 -12.36
N ASP A 113 10.79 6.25 -11.33
CA ASP A 113 11.08 5.88 -9.95
C ASP A 113 10.23 4.70 -9.45
N LEU A 114 8.93 4.71 -9.76
CA LEU A 114 8.01 3.62 -9.37
C LEU A 114 8.35 2.31 -10.09
N ASP A 115 8.71 2.36 -11.37
CA ASP A 115 9.14 1.20 -12.14
C ASP A 115 10.46 0.63 -11.57
N ASP A 116 11.41 1.48 -11.19
CA ASP A 116 12.66 1.08 -10.53
C ASP A 116 12.41 0.45 -9.14
N ILE A 117 11.49 0.99 -8.36
CA ILE A 117 11.08 0.41 -7.08
C ILE A 117 10.46 -0.98 -7.31
N MET A 118 9.57 -1.12 -8.30
CA MET A 118 8.96 -2.41 -8.64
C MET A 118 9.99 -3.44 -9.13
N ALA A 119 10.95 -3.02 -9.94
CA ALA A 119 12.03 -3.89 -10.43
C ALA A 119 12.90 -4.45 -9.28
N GLN A 120 13.02 -3.72 -8.17
CA GLN A 120 13.76 -4.10 -6.96
C GLN A 120 12.86 -4.75 -5.89
N SER A 121 11.60 -5.00 -6.20
CA SER A 121 10.61 -5.55 -5.27
C SER A 121 10.34 -7.03 -5.53
N SER A 122 9.92 -7.74 -4.51
CA SER A 122 9.30 -9.07 -4.64
C SER A 122 7.79 -8.92 -4.71
N LEU A 123 7.17 -9.55 -5.73
CA LEU A 123 5.71 -9.63 -5.81
C LEU A 123 5.20 -10.57 -4.71
N TYR A 124 4.27 -10.08 -3.88
CA TYR A 124 3.61 -10.89 -2.85
C TYR A 124 2.33 -11.48 -3.40
N THR A 125 2.19 -12.80 -3.27
CA THR A 125 1.09 -13.53 -3.90
C THR A 125 0.02 -13.95 -2.89
N LEU A 126 -1.20 -14.21 -3.38
CA LEU A 126 -2.28 -14.78 -2.57
C LEU A 126 -1.90 -16.16 -2.03
N GLU A 127 -1.10 -16.93 -2.77
CA GLU A 127 -0.59 -18.22 -2.33
C GLU A 127 0.34 -18.06 -1.12
N GLU A 128 1.30 -17.13 -1.17
CA GLU A 128 2.17 -16.82 -0.03
C GLU A 128 1.35 -16.34 1.18
N TRP A 129 0.32 -15.51 0.94
CA TRP A 129 -0.57 -15.04 2.00
C TRP A 129 -1.34 -16.20 2.65
N ASN A 130 -1.81 -17.17 1.88
CA ASN A 130 -2.54 -18.35 2.37
C ASN A 130 -1.66 -19.35 3.12
N ARG A 131 -0.35 -19.42 2.83
CA ARG A 131 0.60 -20.31 3.52
C ARG A 131 0.89 -19.91 4.97
N ARG A 132 0.43 -18.75 5.43
CA ARG A 132 0.61 -18.32 6.83
C ARG A 132 -0.11 -19.27 7.77
N SER A 133 0.54 -19.55 8.92
CA SER A 133 -0.04 -20.41 9.93
C SER A 133 -1.34 -19.82 10.51
N TRP A 134 -2.21 -20.69 11.01
CA TRP A 134 -3.46 -20.25 11.65
C TRP A 134 -3.19 -19.38 12.89
N LEU A 135 -2.13 -19.68 13.64
CA LEU A 135 -1.70 -18.88 14.79
C LEU A 135 -1.32 -17.46 14.39
N GLU A 136 -0.53 -17.31 13.31
CA GLU A 136 -0.15 -16.02 12.78
C GLU A 136 -1.39 -15.22 12.32
N ARG A 137 -2.31 -15.89 11.66
CA ARG A 137 -3.57 -15.27 11.18
C ARG A 137 -4.43 -14.79 12.35
N THR A 138 -4.62 -15.61 13.38
CA THR A 138 -5.40 -15.26 14.56
C THR A 138 -4.77 -14.11 15.33
N PHE A 139 -3.45 -14.20 15.58
CA PHE A 139 -2.71 -13.12 16.25
C PHE A 139 -2.81 -11.79 15.47
N ALA A 140 -2.61 -11.82 14.17
CA ALA A 140 -2.72 -10.64 13.32
C ALA A 140 -4.15 -10.05 13.35
N SER A 141 -5.19 -10.89 13.37
CA SER A 141 -6.59 -10.45 13.46
C SER A 141 -6.90 -9.77 14.80
N VAL A 142 -6.34 -10.26 15.90
CA VAL A 142 -6.46 -9.59 17.21
C VAL A 142 -5.75 -8.24 17.19
N LEU A 143 -4.54 -8.17 16.63
CA LEU A 143 -3.80 -6.92 16.51
C LEU A 143 -4.53 -5.88 15.62
N ARG A 144 -5.29 -6.34 14.62
CA ARG A 144 -6.11 -5.46 13.77
C ARG A 144 -7.15 -4.66 14.54
N LEU A 145 -7.62 -5.14 15.70
CA LEU A 145 -8.52 -4.37 16.56
C LEU A 145 -7.87 -3.07 17.07
N GLY A 146 -6.53 -3.05 17.12
CA GLY A 146 -5.75 -1.86 17.46
C GLY A 146 -5.29 -1.03 16.24
N ALA A 147 -5.77 -1.31 15.02
CA ALA A 147 -5.34 -0.60 13.81
C ALA A 147 -5.61 0.91 13.82
N ILE A 148 -6.61 1.35 14.60
CA ILE A 148 -6.96 2.77 14.80
C ILE A 148 -5.79 3.55 15.47
N TRP A 149 -4.88 2.85 16.15
CA TRP A 149 -3.75 3.46 16.86
C TRP A 149 -2.43 3.46 16.04
N LEU A 150 -2.49 3.00 14.81
CA LEU A 150 -1.37 2.94 13.86
C LEU A 150 -1.19 4.23 13.08
#